data_1f396ebcbae4746291b8f8f3d497f3f4
#
_entry.id   1f396ebcbae4746291b8f8f3d497f3f4
#
_cell.length_a   1.000
_cell.length_b   1.000
_cell.length_c   1.000
_cell.angle_alpha   90.00
_cell.angle_beta   90.00
_cell.angle_gamma   90.00
#
_symmetry.space_group_name_H-M   'P 1'
#
loop_
_entity.id
_entity.type
_entity.pdbx_description
1 polymer ?
#
loop_
_entity_poly.entity_id
_entity_poly.type
_entity_poly.pdbx_seq_one_letter_code
_entity_poly.pdbx_strand_id
1 'polypeptide(L)'
;MHITQSYLTNSSCYKKNVARDDSRYRIFQDRGPRGIMLHSVGCPQPDPAVFVRTWNCDYSACVHAFVGADEVYQTLPWSFRGWHCGGDANNTHIGVEMTEPGCIQYIAGSNFSCSDFPAARAHATAAYQNAVQLFAMLCEQYSLDPLGDGVILSHAEGHKRGVASNHGDPEHLWTQLGLPYTMDGFRKDVKRTVEKSKLDNVPALWAEEAVAWAQKDGIITGNEHGDLMLRSPLTREQFCVMLKRYHDNIR
;
A
#
# COMPACT_ATOMS: atom_id res chain seq x y z
N MET A 1 -5.64 2.99 -8.22
CA MET A 1 -5.67 1.75 -7.37
C MET A 1 -6.96 1.76 -6.57
N HIS A 2 -7.70 0.66 -6.54
CA HIS A 2 -8.89 0.51 -5.68
C HIS A 2 -8.49 -0.32 -4.45
N ILE A 3 -8.93 0.13 -3.25
CA ILE A 3 -8.68 -0.58 -1.99
C ILE A 3 -10.02 -1.07 -1.44
N THR A 4 -10.16 -2.38 -1.34
CA THR A 4 -11.34 -3.01 -0.72
C THR A 4 -11.10 -3.16 0.79
N GLN A 5 -11.93 -2.52 1.60
CA GLN A 5 -11.86 -2.70 3.05
C GLN A 5 -12.50 -4.02 3.47
N SER A 6 -11.72 -4.88 4.12
CA SER A 6 -12.16 -6.17 4.62
C SER A 6 -11.44 -6.52 5.93
N TYR A 7 -11.83 -5.85 7.01
CA TYR A 7 -11.14 -5.96 8.29
C TYR A 7 -11.28 -7.37 8.90
N LEU A 8 -10.17 -7.89 9.43
CA LEU A 8 -10.08 -9.20 10.08
C LEU A 8 -10.65 -9.13 11.51
N THR A 9 -11.94 -8.85 11.63
CA THR A 9 -12.61 -8.56 12.91
C THR A 9 -12.62 -9.73 13.89
N ASN A 10 -12.47 -10.96 13.40
CA ASN A 10 -12.38 -12.17 14.22
C ASN A 10 -10.96 -12.45 14.75
N SER A 11 -9.94 -11.78 14.23
CA SER A 11 -8.55 -11.99 14.67
C SER A 11 -8.31 -11.44 16.08
N SER A 12 -7.46 -12.12 16.85
CA SER A 12 -7.02 -11.63 18.16
C SER A 12 -6.33 -10.28 18.09
N CYS A 13 -5.59 -10.01 17.02
CA CYS A 13 -4.95 -8.72 16.79
C CYS A 13 -5.98 -7.59 16.70
N TYR A 14 -7.03 -7.75 15.89
CA TYR A 14 -8.10 -6.75 15.79
C TYR A 14 -8.79 -6.50 17.13
N LYS A 15 -9.17 -7.57 17.82
CA LYS A 15 -9.85 -7.52 19.14
C LYS A 15 -9.02 -6.78 20.19
N LYS A 16 -7.69 -7.04 20.24
CA LYS A 16 -6.77 -6.32 21.16
C LYS A 16 -6.66 -4.83 20.82
N ASN A 17 -6.67 -4.46 19.57
CA ASN A 17 -6.70 -3.05 19.15
C ASN A 17 -8.01 -2.35 19.59
N VAL A 18 -9.15 -3.03 19.48
CA VAL A 18 -10.44 -2.50 19.94
C VAL A 18 -10.44 -2.33 21.46
N ALA A 19 -9.92 -3.31 22.20
CA ALA A 19 -9.87 -3.26 23.66
C ALA A 19 -8.97 -2.16 24.21
N ARG A 20 -7.86 -1.82 23.51
CA ARG A 20 -6.88 -0.78 23.90
C ARG A 20 -6.34 -0.94 25.35
N ASP A 21 -6.35 -2.15 25.89
CA ASP A 21 -5.95 -2.45 27.25
C ASP A 21 -4.42 -2.45 27.45
N ASP A 22 -3.67 -2.60 26.37
CA ASP A 22 -2.20 -2.63 26.35
C ASP A 22 -1.64 -1.30 25.83
N SER A 23 -0.60 -0.78 26.48
CA SER A 23 0.04 0.49 26.12
C SER A 23 0.58 0.53 24.69
N ARG A 24 1.02 -0.61 24.13
CA ARG A 24 1.52 -0.71 22.75
C ARG A 24 0.42 -0.35 21.74
N TYR A 25 -0.81 -0.83 21.94
CA TYR A 25 -1.95 -0.53 21.07
C TYR A 25 -2.39 0.93 21.21
N ARG A 26 -2.48 1.43 22.46
CA ARG A 26 -2.83 2.85 22.69
C ARG A 26 -1.84 3.79 22.05
N ILE A 27 -0.52 3.59 22.30
CA ILE A 27 0.52 4.46 21.76
C ILE A 27 0.51 4.47 20.24
N PHE A 28 0.35 3.31 19.59
CA PHE A 28 0.27 3.22 18.15
C PHE A 28 -0.93 4.00 17.60
N GLN A 29 -2.10 3.82 18.18
CA GLN A 29 -3.33 4.51 17.76
C GLN A 29 -3.25 6.03 18.01
N ASP A 30 -2.73 6.44 19.16
CA ASP A 30 -2.71 7.85 19.57
C ASP A 30 -1.63 8.66 18.81
N ARG A 31 -0.51 8.03 18.47
CA ARG A 31 0.61 8.69 17.77
C ARG A 31 0.62 8.40 16.27
N GLY A 32 -0.11 7.40 15.83
CA GLY A 32 -0.08 6.89 14.45
C GLY A 32 1.20 6.16 14.08
N PRO A 33 1.24 5.61 12.86
CA PRO A 33 2.43 4.94 12.33
C PRO A 33 3.56 5.96 12.06
N ARG A 34 4.80 5.48 12.21
CA ARG A 34 6.03 6.24 11.89
C ARG A 34 6.73 5.70 10.65
N GLY A 35 6.21 4.63 10.08
CA GLY A 35 6.74 4.01 8.88
C GLY A 35 5.85 2.90 8.34
N ILE A 36 6.29 2.27 7.28
CA ILE A 36 5.60 1.19 6.57
C ILE A 36 6.60 0.09 6.29
N MET A 37 6.24 -1.16 6.56
CA MET A 37 7.09 -2.31 6.28
C MET A 37 6.48 -3.14 5.16
N LEU A 38 7.28 -3.39 4.13
CA LEU A 38 6.93 -4.21 2.98
C LEU A 38 7.35 -5.65 3.22
N HIS A 39 6.41 -6.56 2.99
CA HIS A 39 6.58 -8.00 3.06
C HIS A 39 6.17 -8.67 1.75
N SER A 40 6.43 -9.96 1.65
CA SER A 40 5.74 -10.85 0.71
C SER A 40 5.31 -12.12 1.45
N VAL A 41 4.18 -12.68 1.03
CA VAL A 41 3.43 -13.68 1.81
C VAL A 41 4.16 -15.01 2.06
N GLY A 42 5.30 -15.25 1.41
CA GLY A 42 6.12 -16.47 1.58
C GLY A 42 5.42 -17.76 1.13
N CYS A 43 4.44 -17.67 0.26
CA CYS A 43 3.74 -18.82 -0.31
C CYS A 43 3.20 -18.51 -1.71
N PRO A 44 3.06 -19.52 -2.62
CA PRO A 44 2.62 -19.33 -3.99
C PRO A 44 1.11 -19.07 -4.07
N GLN A 45 0.66 -17.96 -3.53
CA GLN A 45 -0.74 -17.55 -3.53
C GLN A 45 -0.90 -16.15 -4.13
N PRO A 46 -1.41 -16.03 -5.40
CA PRO A 46 -1.57 -14.76 -6.08
C PRO A 46 -2.82 -13.97 -5.67
N ASP A 47 -3.85 -14.63 -5.13
CA ASP A 47 -5.13 -14.01 -4.79
C ASP A 47 -5.11 -13.49 -3.34
N PRO A 48 -5.12 -12.14 -3.12
CA PRO A 48 -5.13 -11.56 -1.78
C PRO A 48 -6.42 -11.87 -1.00
N ALA A 49 -7.55 -12.14 -1.68
CA ALA A 49 -8.80 -12.48 -1.01
C ALA A 49 -8.74 -13.83 -0.26
N VAL A 50 -7.81 -14.71 -0.63
CA VAL A 50 -7.56 -15.95 0.12
C VAL A 50 -7.09 -15.64 1.53
N PHE A 51 -6.15 -14.70 1.69
CA PHE A 51 -5.64 -14.30 3.00
C PHE A 51 -6.72 -13.60 3.84
N VAL A 52 -7.57 -12.78 3.22
CA VAL A 52 -8.72 -12.17 3.91
C VAL A 52 -9.61 -13.24 4.54
N ARG A 53 -9.91 -14.32 3.82
CA ARG A 53 -10.75 -15.43 4.31
C ARG A 53 -10.04 -16.28 5.38
N THR A 54 -8.75 -16.59 5.16
CA THR A 54 -8.02 -17.55 6.00
C THR A 54 -7.45 -16.94 7.27
N TRP A 55 -7.15 -15.63 7.27
CA TRP A 55 -6.59 -14.93 8.44
C TRP A 55 -7.67 -14.28 9.34
N ASN A 56 -8.94 -14.28 8.91
CA ASN A 56 -10.03 -13.74 9.73
C ASN A 56 -10.45 -14.71 10.85
N CYS A 57 -9.48 -15.20 11.60
CA CYS A 57 -9.63 -16.12 12.73
C CYS A 57 -8.54 -15.80 13.77
N ASP A 58 -8.37 -16.67 14.76
CA ASP A 58 -7.29 -16.53 15.74
C ASP A 58 -5.94 -16.97 15.14
N TYR A 59 -5.43 -16.17 14.22
CA TYR A 59 -4.16 -16.37 13.55
C TYR A 59 -3.05 -15.56 14.23
N SER A 60 -1.83 -16.11 14.23
CA SER A 60 -0.67 -15.52 14.93
C SER A 60 -0.08 -14.28 14.28
N ALA A 61 -0.46 -13.98 13.03
CA ALA A 61 -0.04 -12.80 12.29
C ALA A 61 -1.24 -11.95 11.86
N CYS A 62 -1.01 -10.67 11.67
CA CYS A 62 -2.03 -9.73 11.19
C CYS A 62 -1.36 -8.52 10.54
N VAL A 63 -1.67 -8.28 9.29
CA VAL A 63 -1.16 -7.15 8.51
C VAL A 63 -2.25 -6.14 8.21
N HIS A 64 -1.89 -4.96 7.75
CA HIS A 64 -2.83 -3.90 7.44
C HIS A 64 -3.41 -4.04 6.03
N ALA A 65 -2.64 -4.60 5.10
CA ALA A 65 -3.11 -4.85 3.74
C ALA A 65 -2.41 -6.04 3.09
N PHE A 66 -3.14 -6.70 2.18
CA PHE A 66 -2.60 -7.59 1.17
C PHE A 66 -2.71 -6.92 -0.20
N VAL A 67 -1.61 -6.96 -0.97
CA VAL A 67 -1.48 -6.32 -2.26
C VAL A 67 -1.23 -7.38 -3.33
N GLY A 68 -2.21 -7.59 -4.19
CA GLY A 68 -2.12 -8.45 -5.36
C GLY A 68 -1.80 -7.69 -6.64
N ALA A 69 -1.79 -8.42 -7.75
CA ALA A 69 -1.60 -7.84 -9.07
C ALA A 69 -2.79 -6.94 -9.48
N ASP A 70 -4.02 -7.35 -9.16
CA ASP A 70 -5.23 -6.68 -9.61
C ASP A 70 -6.00 -6.01 -8.46
N GLU A 71 -5.81 -6.47 -7.23
CA GLU A 71 -6.62 -6.08 -6.06
C GLU A 71 -5.76 -5.77 -4.85
N VAL A 72 -6.25 -4.84 -4.03
CA VAL A 72 -5.68 -4.50 -2.72
C VAL A 72 -6.77 -4.60 -1.66
N TYR A 73 -6.52 -5.37 -0.61
CA TYR A 73 -7.42 -5.50 0.53
C TYR A 73 -6.81 -4.87 1.77
N GLN A 74 -7.52 -3.91 2.36
CA GLN A 74 -7.19 -3.39 3.70
C GLN A 74 -7.81 -4.29 4.75
N THR A 75 -6.98 -4.90 5.59
CA THR A 75 -7.38 -5.91 6.58
C THR A 75 -7.34 -5.44 8.02
N LEU A 76 -6.69 -4.30 8.28
CA LEU A 76 -6.75 -3.55 9.53
C LEU A 76 -6.93 -2.06 9.26
N PRO A 77 -7.60 -1.29 10.14
CA PRO A 77 -7.48 0.16 10.15
C PRO A 77 -6.00 0.57 10.23
N TRP A 78 -5.59 1.57 9.44
CA TRP A 78 -4.19 2.01 9.39
C TRP A 78 -3.64 2.48 10.74
N SER A 79 -4.51 2.95 11.63
CA SER A 79 -4.16 3.35 12.99
C SER A 79 -4.05 2.19 13.99
N PHE A 80 -4.36 0.96 13.59
CA PHE A 80 -4.24 -0.20 14.45
C PHE A 80 -2.81 -0.75 14.45
N ARG A 81 -2.39 -1.36 15.55
CA ARG A 81 -1.11 -2.04 15.66
C ARG A 81 -1.21 -3.44 15.04
N GLY A 82 -0.39 -3.71 14.03
CA GLY A 82 -0.30 -5.04 13.41
C GLY A 82 0.59 -6.03 14.17
N TRP A 83 0.55 -7.30 13.73
CA TRP A 83 1.46 -8.37 14.13
C TRP A 83 2.11 -8.96 12.89
N HIS A 84 3.02 -8.22 12.26
CA HIS A 84 3.51 -8.55 10.92
C HIS A 84 5.02 -8.89 10.86
N CYS A 85 5.81 -8.47 11.85
CA CYS A 85 7.26 -8.61 11.72
C CYS A 85 7.94 -9.34 12.89
N GLY A 86 7.19 -9.81 13.90
CA GLY A 86 7.76 -10.51 15.04
C GLY A 86 8.72 -9.68 15.91
N GLY A 87 8.72 -8.35 15.78
CA GLY A 87 9.62 -7.44 16.50
C GLY A 87 9.01 -6.07 16.78
N ASP A 88 9.86 -5.12 17.17
CA ASP A 88 9.46 -3.79 17.63
C ASP A 88 8.86 -2.91 16.53
N ALA A 89 9.10 -3.22 15.25
CA ALA A 89 8.46 -2.52 14.15
C ALA A 89 6.93 -2.70 14.15
N ASN A 90 6.38 -3.76 14.76
CA ASN A 90 4.95 -3.87 15.04
C ASN A 90 4.37 -2.67 15.81
N ASN A 91 5.20 -1.98 16.60
CA ASN A 91 4.79 -0.83 17.43
C ASN A 91 4.85 0.50 16.67
N THR A 92 5.37 0.51 15.44
CA THR A 92 5.71 1.75 14.73
C THR A 92 5.39 1.75 13.24
N HIS A 93 5.23 0.58 12.61
CA HIS A 93 5.07 0.46 11.16
C HIS A 93 3.74 -0.18 10.80
N ILE A 94 3.16 0.30 9.70
CA ILE A 94 2.10 -0.39 8.97
C ILE A 94 2.75 -1.57 8.23
N GLY A 95 2.24 -2.79 8.41
CA GLY A 95 2.70 -3.96 7.66
C GLY A 95 1.85 -4.18 6.40
N VAL A 96 2.49 -4.39 5.26
CA VAL A 96 1.85 -4.64 3.96
C VAL A 96 2.47 -5.86 3.32
N GLU A 97 1.66 -6.84 2.95
CA GLU A 97 2.05 -8.09 2.30
C GLU A 97 1.75 -8.05 0.80
N MET A 98 2.78 -8.18 -0.04
CA MET A 98 2.57 -8.48 -1.46
C MET A 98 2.27 -9.96 -1.63
N THR A 99 1.29 -10.30 -2.47
CA THR A 99 1.05 -11.69 -2.88
C THR A 99 2.13 -12.17 -3.83
N GLU A 100 2.30 -13.48 -3.88
CA GLU A 100 3.33 -14.12 -4.70
C GLU A 100 2.73 -14.96 -5.84
N PRO A 101 3.46 -15.10 -6.96
CA PRO A 101 2.97 -15.84 -8.14
C PRO A 101 2.59 -17.27 -7.80
N GLY A 102 1.45 -17.78 -8.34
CA GLY A 102 1.02 -19.15 -8.13
C GLY A 102 1.87 -20.20 -8.86
N CYS A 103 2.72 -19.78 -9.80
CA CYS A 103 3.60 -20.65 -10.58
C CYS A 103 5.01 -20.83 -9.99
N ILE A 104 5.26 -20.36 -8.76
CA ILE A 104 6.47 -20.67 -8.00
C ILE A 104 6.21 -21.81 -7.02
N GLN A 105 7.28 -22.50 -6.60
CA GLN A 105 7.24 -23.54 -5.59
C GLN A 105 8.47 -23.44 -4.70
N TYR A 106 8.29 -23.14 -3.43
CA TYR A 106 9.38 -23.09 -2.45
C TYR A 106 10.03 -24.45 -2.25
N ILE A 107 11.35 -24.49 -2.28
CA ILE A 107 12.17 -25.70 -2.12
C ILE A 107 12.78 -25.75 -0.74
N ALA A 108 13.48 -24.67 -0.35
CA ALA A 108 14.12 -24.55 0.97
C ALA A 108 14.31 -23.07 1.34
N GLY A 109 13.86 -22.69 2.52
CA GLY A 109 13.93 -21.29 2.97
C GLY A 109 13.26 -20.35 1.97
N SER A 110 13.98 -19.33 1.52
CA SER A 110 13.48 -18.37 0.52
C SER A 110 13.72 -18.81 -0.95
N ASN A 111 14.29 -20.00 -1.20
CA ASN A 111 14.56 -20.48 -2.56
C ASN A 111 13.33 -21.17 -3.14
N PHE A 112 13.02 -20.88 -4.40
CA PHE A 112 11.91 -21.49 -5.12
C PHE A 112 12.30 -21.89 -6.56
N SER A 113 11.55 -22.84 -7.12
CA SER A 113 11.48 -23.08 -8.56
C SER A 113 10.32 -22.30 -9.17
N CYS A 114 10.38 -22.02 -10.47
CA CYS A 114 9.32 -21.31 -11.19
C CYS A 114 9.01 -22.07 -12.47
N SER A 115 7.75 -22.42 -12.68
CA SER A 115 7.28 -23.13 -13.88
C SER A 115 6.94 -22.18 -15.05
N ASP A 116 6.67 -20.90 -14.76
CA ASP A 116 6.33 -19.87 -15.76
C ASP A 116 6.91 -18.50 -15.33
N PHE A 117 8.15 -18.25 -15.75
CA PHE A 117 8.83 -16.98 -15.42
C PHE A 117 8.13 -15.74 -15.99
N PRO A 118 7.60 -15.70 -17.24
CA PRO A 118 6.83 -14.59 -17.74
C PRO A 118 5.63 -14.24 -16.86
N ALA A 119 4.79 -15.22 -16.51
CA ALA A 119 3.64 -15.02 -15.64
C ALA A 119 4.05 -14.57 -14.22
N ALA A 120 5.10 -15.19 -13.65
CA ALA A 120 5.62 -14.82 -12.34
C ALA A 120 6.11 -13.37 -12.29
N ARG A 121 6.86 -12.94 -13.31
CA ARG A 121 7.35 -11.57 -13.43
C ARG A 121 6.22 -10.57 -13.62
N ALA A 122 5.22 -10.91 -14.43
CA ALA A 122 4.04 -10.05 -14.64
C ALA A 122 3.30 -9.80 -13.31
N HIS A 123 3.01 -10.89 -12.56
CA HIS A 123 2.37 -10.79 -11.25
C HIS A 123 3.19 -9.96 -10.26
N ALA A 124 4.48 -10.28 -10.09
CA ALA A 124 5.35 -9.58 -9.13
C ALA A 124 5.52 -8.10 -9.49
N THR A 125 5.55 -7.77 -10.80
CA THR A 125 5.62 -6.37 -11.26
C THR A 125 4.33 -5.62 -10.95
N ALA A 126 3.17 -6.21 -11.19
CA ALA A 126 1.89 -5.59 -10.91
C ALA A 126 1.68 -5.39 -9.39
N ALA A 127 1.99 -6.39 -8.57
CA ALA A 127 1.96 -6.28 -7.11
C ALA A 127 2.92 -5.19 -6.59
N TYR A 128 4.15 -5.11 -7.13
CA TYR A 128 5.10 -4.04 -6.84
C TYR A 128 4.52 -2.65 -7.14
N GLN A 129 3.92 -2.46 -8.33
CA GLN A 129 3.33 -1.19 -8.74
C GLN A 129 2.17 -0.78 -7.85
N ASN A 130 1.30 -1.72 -7.47
CA ASN A 130 0.22 -1.48 -6.52
C ASN A 130 0.75 -1.16 -5.11
N ALA A 131 1.80 -1.84 -4.65
CA ALA A 131 2.45 -1.52 -3.39
C ALA A 131 3.06 -0.11 -3.39
N VAL A 132 3.71 0.32 -4.48
CA VAL A 132 4.22 1.70 -4.63
C VAL A 132 3.10 2.73 -4.47
N GLN A 133 1.94 2.50 -5.11
CA GLN A 133 0.80 3.42 -5.01
C GLN A 133 0.21 3.44 -3.59
N LEU A 134 0.06 2.29 -2.94
CA LEU A 134 -0.42 2.19 -1.57
C LEU A 134 0.52 2.91 -0.59
N PHE A 135 1.84 2.69 -0.72
CA PHE A 135 2.84 3.35 0.12
C PHE A 135 2.87 4.86 -0.09
N ALA A 136 2.71 5.33 -1.32
CA ALA A 136 2.62 6.76 -1.62
C ALA A 136 1.41 7.40 -0.92
N MET A 137 0.23 6.79 -1.03
CA MET A 137 -0.98 7.22 -0.33
C MET A 137 -0.76 7.28 1.19
N LEU A 138 -0.18 6.23 1.79
CA LEU A 138 0.08 6.19 3.23
C LEU A 138 1.14 7.23 3.67
N CYS A 139 2.17 7.45 2.86
CA CYS A 139 3.16 8.49 3.13
C CYS A 139 2.53 9.89 3.12
N GLU A 140 1.62 10.17 2.19
CA GLU A 140 0.87 11.43 2.17
C GLU A 140 -0.05 11.54 3.38
N GLN A 141 -0.84 10.50 3.67
CA GLN A 141 -1.79 10.49 4.78
C GLN A 141 -1.13 10.73 6.15
N TYR A 142 0.07 10.18 6.36
CA TYR A 142 0.78 10.27 7.64
C TYR A 142 1.98 11.23 7.62
N SER A 143 2.14 12.00 6.55
CA SER A 143 3.25 12.95 6.38
C SER A 143 4.63 12.28 6.55
N LEU A 144 4.79 11.08 6.02
CA LEU A 144 6.03 10.32 6.07
C LEU A 144 6.92 10.67 4.87
N ASP A 145 8.21 10.87 5.10
CA ASP A 145 9.17 11.00 3.99
C ASP A 145 9.56 9.61 3.47
N PRO A 146 9.23 9.23 2.23
CA PRO A 146 9.58 7.91 1.68
C PRO A 146 11.09 7.61 1.69
N LEU A 147 11.95 8.64 1.69
CA LEU A 147 13.40 8.50 1.74
C LEU A 147 13.97 8.64 3.15
N GLY A 148 13.13 8.92 4.14
CA GLY A 148 13.53 9.04 5.54
C GLY A 148 14.11 7.73 6.07
N ASP A 149 15.18 7.83 6.88
CA ASP A 149 15.79 6.65 7.46
C ASP A 149 14.81 5.87 8.34
N GLY A 150 14.65 4.57 8.06
CA GLY A 150 13.74 3.70 8.79
C GLY A 150 12.25 3.94 8.55
N VAL A 151 11.85 4.80 7.61
CA VAL A 151 10.43 5.06 7.29
C VAL A 151 9.85 3.95 6.43
N ILE A 152 10.48 3.59 5.34
CA ILE A 152 10.09 2.44 4.53
C ILE A 152 11.16 1.37 4.66
N LEU A 153 10.77 0.23 5.19
CA LEU A 153 11.64 -0.93 5.39
C LEU A 153 11.06 -2.15 4.68
N SER A 154 11.93 -3.07 4.23
CA SER A 154 11.55 -4.46 4.03
C SER A 154 11.64 -5.24 5.34
N HIS A 155 11.06 -6.46 5.38
CA HIS A 155 11.28 -7.36 6.52
C HIS A 155 12.78 -7.66 6.72
N ALA A 156 13.50 -7.94 5.64
CA ALA A 156 14.94 -8.19 5.67
C ALA A 156 15.74 -7.00 6.23
N GLU A 157 15.40 -5.77 5.85
CA GLU A 157 16.02 -4.56 6.42
C GLU A 157 15.66 -4.36 7.88
N GLY A 158 14.39 -4.64 8.26
CA GLY A 158 13.95 -4.61 9.66
C GLY A 158 14.71 -5.59 10.52
N HIS A 159 14.98 -6.80 10.02
CA HIS A 159 15.82 -7.78 10.71
C HIS A 159 17.25 -7.27 10.91
N LYS A 160 17.89 -6.74 9.86
CA LYS A 160 19.25 -6.15 9.95
C LYS A 160 19.33 -5.01 10.97
N ARG A 161 18.23 -4.30 11.19
CA ARG A 161 18.11 -3.22 12.19
C ARG A 161 17.73 -3.72 13.59
N GLY A 162 17.47 -5.02 13.76
CA GLY A 162 17.07 -5.62 15.04
C GLY A 162 15.62 -5.30 15.45
N VAL A 163 14.76 -4.86 14.53
CA VAL A 163 13.35 -4.48 14.80
C VAL A 163 12.35 -5.48 14.23
N ALA A 164 12.80 -6.51 13.52
CA ALA A 164 11.98 -7.58 12.96
C ALA A 164 12.65 -8.95 13.11
N SER A 165 11.89 -10.04 13.00
CA SER A 165 12.37 -11.41 12.95
C SER A 165 13.19 -11.68 11.67
N ASN A 166 13.89 -12.83 11.62
CA ASN A 166 14.75 -13.17 10.49
C ASN A 166 13.93 -13.70 9.30
N HIS A 167 13.70 -12.84 8.31
CA HIS A 167 13.07 -13.17 7.03
C HIS A 167 13.76 -12.40 5.90
N GLY A 168 13.72 -12.95 4.67
CA GLY A 168 14.40 -12.41 3.50
C GLY A 168 13.49 -11.66 2.51
N ASP A 169 12.24 -11.46 2.88
CA ASP A 169 11.21 -10.86 2.02
C ASP A 169 11.25 -9.32 2.01
N PRO A 170 10.80 -8.72 0.91
CA PRO A 170 10.41 -9.33 -0.36
C PRO A 170 11.56 -9.49 -1.38
N GLU A 171 12.80 -9.08 -1.05
CA GLU A 171 13.91 -8.99 -2.00
C GLU A 171 14.28 -10.34 -2.64
N HIS A 172 14.08 -11.45 -1.91
CA HIS A 172 14.32 -12.80 -2.43
C HIS A 172 13.48 -13.11 -3.67
N LEU A 173 12.21 -12.66 -3.69
CA LEU A 173 11.30 -12.85 -4.80
C LEU A 173 11.79 -12.13 -6.06
N TRP A 174 12.13 -10.85 -5.93
CA TRP A 174 12.60 -10.03 -7.04
C TRP A 174 13.91 -10.56 -7.63
N THR A 175 14.86 -10.90 -6.77
CA THR A 175 16.17 -11.41 -7.16
C THR A 175 16.04 -12.72 -7.96
N GLN A 176 15.29 -13.68 -7.47
CA GLN A 176 15.16 -14.98 -8.13
C GLN A 176 14.34 -14.93 -9.42
N LEU A 177 13.40 -13.98 -9.52
CA LEU A 177 12.68 -13.73 -10.78
C LEU A 177 13.52 -12.89 -11.78
N GLY A 178 14.70 -12.41 -11.40
CA GLY A 178 15.54 -11.57 -12.25
C GLY A 178 14.87 -10.23 -12.56
N LEU A 179 14.13 -9.67 -11.59
CA LEU A 179 13.53 -8.35 -11.66
C LEU A 179 14.53 -7.28 -11.13
N PRO A 180 14.56 -6.07 -11.71
CA PRO A 180 15.53 -5.03 -11.33
C PRO A 180 15.11 -4.26 -10.08
N TYR A 181 14.24 -4.83 -9.25
CA TYR A 181 13.70 -4.15 -8.08
C TYR A 181 14.62 -4.27 -6.87
N THR A 182 14.74 -3.18 -6.14
CA THR A 182 15.47 -3.07 -4.87
C THR A 182 14.66 -2.20 -3.92
N MET A 183 14.92 -2.26 -2.62
CA MET A 183 14.25 -1.37 -1.66
C MET A 183 14.59 0.10 -1.88
N ASP A 184 15.81 0.41 -2.31
CA ASP A 184 16.16 1.79 -2.69
C ASP A 184 15.39 2.28 -3.91
N GLY A 185 15.20 1.40 -4.91
CA GLY A 185 14.34 1.67 -6.07
C GLY A 185 12.89 1.88 -5.64
N PHE A 186 12.36 1.00 -4.78
CA PHE A 186 11.00 1.08 -4.26
C PHE A 186 10.73 2.42 -3.56
N ARG A 187 11.61 2.83 -2.63
CA ARG A 187 11.52 4.13 -1.94
C ARG A 187 11.50 5.32 -2.91
N LYS A 188 12.35 5.28 -3.95
CA LYS A 188 12.40 6.32 -5.00
C LYS A 188 11.12 6.34 -5.84
N ASP A 189 10.55 5.18 -6.16
CA ASP A 189 9.29 5.07 -6.92
C ASP A 189 8.11 5.59 -6.08
N VAL A 190 8.07 5.27 -4.78
CA VAL A 190 7.10 5.85 -3.84
C VAL A 190 7.24 7.38 -3.79
N LYS A 191 8.45 7.90 -3.62
CA LYS A 191 8.72 9.35 -3.59
C LYS A 191 8.24 10.04 -4.87
N ARG A 192 8.57 9.46 -6.03
CA ARG A 192 8.14 9.98 -7.35
C ARG A 192 6.63 10.00 -7.49
N THR A 193 5.94 8.98 -6.94
CA THR A 193 4.48 8.90 -6.98
C THR A 193 3.86 9.99 -6.11
N VAL A 194 4.37 10.22 -4.90
CA VAL A 194 3.97 11.35 -4.03
C VAL A 194 4.19 12.70 -4.70
N GLU A 195 5.33 12.89 -5.36
CA GLU A 195 5.63 14.14 -6.05
C GLU A 195 4.71 14.36 -7.26
N LYS A 196 4.42 13.29 -7.99
CA LYS A 196 3.49 13.33 -9.12
C LYS A 196 2.08 13.67 -8.67
N SER A 197 1.59 13.11 -7.58
CA SER A 197 0.29 13.45 -6.99
C SER A 197 0.20 14.95 -6.65
N LYS A 198 1.24 15.48 -6.01
CA LYS A 198 1.32 16.93 -5.69
C LYS A 198 1.31 17.81 -6.93
N LEU A 199 1.98 17.37 -8.01
CA LEU A 199 2.01 18.11 -9.28
C LEU A 199 0.66 18.07 -10.00
N ASP A 200 -0.11 17.01 -9.86
CA ASP A 200 -1.44 16.90 -10.44
C ASP A 200 -2.48 17.77 -9.71
N ASN A 201 -2.24 18.18 -8.47
CA ASN A 201 -3.09 19.08 -7.69
C ASN A 201 -2.70 20.56 -7.81
N VAL A 202 -1.52 20.86 -8.34
CA VAL A 202 -1.06 22.24 -8.55
C VAL A 202 -1.24 22.58 -10.03
N PRO A 203 -2.18 23.49 -10.38
CA PRO A 203 -2.39 23.90 -11.77
C PRO A 203 -1.13 24.58 -12.33
N ALA A 204 -0.96 24.46 -13.65
CA ALA A 204 0.02 25.31 -14.33
C ALA A 204 -0.46 26.77 -14.29
N LEU A 205 0.48 27.73 -14.31
CA LEU A 205 0.18 29.17 -14.20
C LEU A 205 -0.93 29.64 -15.14
N TRP A 206 -0.95 29.14 -16.37
CA TRP A 206 -1.98 29.49 -17.37
C TRP A 206 -3.37 28.96 -17.05
N ALA A 207 -3.49 27.95 -16.16
CA ALA A 207 -4.74 27.27 -15.82
C ALA A 207 -5.26 27.63 -14.42
N GLU A 208 -4.49 28.38 -13.62
CA GLU A 208 -4.80 28.63 -12.18
C GLU A 208 -6.20 29.22 -11.99
N GLU A 209 -6.57 30.27 -12.73
CA GLU A 209 -7.87 30.93 -12.62
C GLU A 209 -9.01 29.96 -13.00
N ALA A 210 -8.86 29.24 -14.11
CA ALA A 210 -9.87 28.32 -14.61
C ALA A 210 -10.07 27.13 -13.66
N VAL A 211 -8.98 26.58 -13.09
CA VAL A 211 -9.05 25.48 -12.12
C VAL A 211 -9.68 25.95 -10.81
N ALA A 212 -9.26 27.11 -10.28
CA ALA A 212 -9.83 27.69 -9.06
C ALA A 212 -11.36 27.93 -9.22
N TRP A 213 -11.76 28.47 -10.36
CA TRP A 213 -13.18 28.64 -10.69
C TRP A 213 -13.92 27.29 -10.76
N ALA A 214 -13.37 26.31 -11.48
CA ALA A 214 -14.00 25.01 -11.65
C ALA A 214 -14.14 24.22 -10.33
N GLN A 215 -13.21 24.39 -9.39
CA GLN A 215 -13.28 23.84 -8.04
C GLN A 215 -14.35 24.56 -7.20
N LYS A 216 -14.34 25.89 -7.20
CA LYS A 216 -15.31 26.70 -6.47
C LYS A 216 -16.75 26.37 -6.86
N ASP A 217 -16.99 26.19 -8.15
CA ASP A 217 -18.33 25.91 -8.70
C ASP A 217 -18.63 24.39 -8.73
N GLY A 218 -17.77 23.54 -8.12
CA GLY A 218 -18.00 22.11 -7.99
C GLY A 218 -17.96 21.32 -9.30
N ILE A 219 -17.39 21.88 -10.37
CA ILE A 219 -17.25 21.23 -11.68
C ILE A 219 -16.16 20.18 -11.61
N ILE A 220 -15.02 20.53 -10.98
CA ILE A 220 -13.91 19.61 -10.66
C ILE A 220 -13.90 19.38 -9.15
N THR A 221 -14.05 18.11 -8.74
CA THR A 221 -14.08 17.74 -7.30
C THR A 221 -12.93 16.84 -6.85
N GLY A 222 -12.10 16.35 -7.79
CA GLY A 222 -11.10 15.33 -7.53
C GLY A 222 -11.71 13.93 -7.33
N ASN A 223 -10.83 12.97 -7.05
CA ASN A 223 -11.21 11.62 -6.66
C ASN A 223 -11.52 11.55 -5.15
N GLU A 224 -11.80 10.34 -4.64
CA GLU A 224 -12.08 10.07 -3.21
C GLU A 224 -10.92 10.45 -2.25
N HIS A 225 -9.70 10.66 -2.78
CA HIS A 225 -8.51 11.09 -2.02
C HIS A 225 -8.21 12.58 -2.19
N GLY A 226 -9.10 13.35 -2.86
CA GLY A 226 -8.91 14.78 -3.09
C GLY A 226 -7.89 15.12 -4.17
N ASP A 227 -7.45 14.15 -4.98
CA ASP A 227 -6.55 14.38 -6.11
C ASP A 227 -7.35 14.88 -7.31
N LEU A 228 -7.03 16.09 -7.79
CA LEU A 228 -7.70 16.74 -8.89
C LEU A 228 -7.33 16.13 -10.25
N MET A 229 -6.25 15.39 -10.34
CA MET A 229 -5.76 14.72 -11.54
C MET A 229 -5.64 15.66 -12.77
N LEU A 230 -5.14 16.87 -12.55
CA LEU A 230 -5.16 17.97 -13.55
C LEU A 230 -4.39 17.67 -14.83
N ARG A 231 -3.42 16.76 -14.80
CA ARG A 231 -2.61 16.36 -15.96
C ARG A 231 -2.91 14.95 -16.46
N SER A 232 -3.87 14.27 -15.83
CA SER A 232 -4.29 12.92 -16.24
C SER A 232 -5.18 12.98 -17.48
N PRO A 233 -5.16 11.97 -18.36
CA PRO A 233 -6.09 11.89 -19.47
C PRO A 233 -7.54 11.90 -18.99
N LEU A 234 -8.38 12.69 -19.64
CA LEU A 234 -9.80 12.80 -19.35
C LEU A 234 -10.60 11.77 -20.20
N THR A 235 -11.40 10.93 -19.55
CA THR A 235 -12.32 10.04 -20.27
C THR A 235 -13.54 10.80 -20.79
N ARG A 236 -14.22 10.26 -21.82
CA ARG A 236 -15.48 10.84 -22.31
C ARG A 236 -16.57 10.88 -21.23
N GLU A 237 -16.61 9.89 -20.36
CA GLU A 237 -17.56 9.83 -19.24
C GLU A 237 -17.28 10.94 -18.22
N GLN A 238 -16.03 11.13 -17.82
CA GLN A 238 -15.62 12.22 -16.92
C GLN A 238 -15.98 13.59 -17.52
N PHE A 239 -15.73 13.78 -18.81
CA PHE A 239 -16.12 15.01 -19.50
C PHE A 239 -17.64 15.24 -19.46
N CYS A 240 -18.47 14.23 -19.72
CA CYS A 240 -19.92 14.34 -19.61
C CYS A 240 -20.37 14.71 -18.18
N VAL A 241 -19.76 14.13 -17.15
CA VAL A 241 -20.06 14.47 -15.76
C VAL A 241 -19.69 15.92 -15.45
N MET A 242 -18.55 16.40 -15.92
CA MET A 242 -18.13 17.80 -15.74
C MET A 242 -19.08 18.77 -16.44
N LEU A 243 -19.50 18.47 -17.68
CA LEU A 243 -20.50 19.28 -18.41
C LEU A 243 -21.85 19.31 -17.69
N LYS A 244 -22.28 18.18 -17.14
CA LYS A 244 -23.54 18.12 -16.37
C LYS A 244 -23.46 18.99 -15.12
N ARG A 245 -22.38 18.91 -14.34
CA ARG A 245 -22.14 19.75 -13.17
C ARG A 245 -22.11 21.25 -13.55
N TYR A 246 -21.41 21.59 -14.62
CA TYR A 246 -21.39 22.93 -15.15
C TYR A 246 -22.83 23.45 -15.47
N HIS A 247 -23.63 22.65 -16.18
CA HIS A 247 -25.00 22.99 -16.48
C HIS A 247 -25.87 23.19 -15.23
N ASP A 248 -25.67 22.36 -14.19
CA ASP A 248 -26.49 22.40 -12.99
C ASP A 248 -26.09 23.51 -12.02
N ASN A 249 -24.82 23.89 -11.97
CA ASN A 249 -24.27 24.79 -10.94
C ASN A 249 -24.19 26.27 -11.40
N ILE A 250 -24.33 26.56 -12.70
CA ILE A 250 -24.22 27.92 -13.25
C ILE A 250 -25.62 28.51 -13.59
N ARG A 251 -26.67 27.95 -13.06
CA ARG A 251 -28.03 28.50 -13.19
C ARG A 251 -28.43 29.36 -12.00
#